data_4259360b8012a943f3327074456b791d
#
_entry.id   4259360b8012a943f3327074456b791d
#
_cell.length_a   1.000
_cell.length_b   1.000
_cell.length_c   1.000
_cell.angle_alpha   90.00
_cell.angle_beta   90.00
_cell.angle_gamma   90.00
#
_symmetry.space_group_name_H-M   'P 1'
#
loop_
_entity.id
_entity.type
_entity.pdbx_description
1 polymer ?
#
loop_
_entity_poly.entity_id
_entity_poly.type
_entity_poly.pdbx_seq_one_letter_code
_entity_poly.pdbx_strand_id
1 'polypeptide(L)'
;KNFVKKGDRVLLLSENRPEWLIADLSIMLANAITVPAYTTYTEEDYNYLIEDCEPSVVIVSNNAMHKKLEKTINEKNFIKKIITFDIVTGANYGEKYLDFVNITKNNLSEEDKIKNTNLKRISPACIIYTSGTGGNPKGVILSHGGILNNIEGANEILKPLIDKRPVFLTWLPLSHSYEHTVQFAQIAVGAKVFYAEKIEKLLDNISEAKPTIMTAVPRFYQNLYNKINMNMKKAK
;
A
#
# COMPACT_ATOMS: atom_id res chain seq x y z
N LYS A 1 3.44 -18.53 -4.97
CA LYS A 1 3.69 -19.63 -4.00
C LYS A 1 5.13 -20.13 -4.01
N ASN A 2 5.78 -20.17 -5.15
CA ASN A 2 7.08 -20.88 -5.28
C ASN A 2 8.32 -20.01 -5.06
N PHE A 3 8.18 -18.71 -4.86
CA PHE A 3 9.31 -17.77 -4.73
C PHE A 3 9.26 -16.90 -3.46
N VAL A 4 8.21 -17.03 -2.65
CA VAL A 4 8.06 -16.37 -1.35
C VAL A 4 7.94 -17.41 -0.25
N LYS A 5 8.76 -17.29 0.80
CA LYS A 5 8.76 -18.14 1.97
C LYS A 5 8.15 -17.38 3.16
N LYS A 6 7.72 -18.15 4.16
CA LYS A 6 7.25 -17.59 5.44
C LYS A 6 8.32 -16.67 6.04
N GLY A 7 7.92 -15.43 6.36
CA GLY A 7 8.80 -14.43 6.94
C GLY A 7 9.67 -13.65 5.94
N ASP A 8 9.60 -13.98 4.64
CA ASP A 8 10.24 -13.18 3.61
C ASP A 8 9.64 -11.78 3.60
N ARG A 9 10.47 -10.76 3.36
CA ARG A 9 10.01 -9.39 3.15
C ARG A 9 9.75 -9.18 1.68
N VAL A 10 8.65 -8.49 1.40
CA VAL A 10 8.26 -8.10 0.03
C VAL A 10 8.11 -6.59 0.00
N LEU A 11 8.98 -5.93 -0.75
CA LEU A 11 8.92 -4.48 -0.96
C LEU A 11 7.76 -4.16 -1.90
N LEU A 12 6.88 -3.24 -1.47
CA LEU A 12 5.74 -2.76 -2.26
C LEU A 12 5.86 -1.26 -2.50
N LEU A 13 6.21 -0.88 -3.73
CA LEU A 13 6.36 0.50 -4.18
C LEU A 13 5.33 0.84 -5.25
N SER A 14 4.28 1.53 -4.86
CA SER A 14 3.18 1.91 -5.75
C SER A 14 2.40 3.10 -5.21
N GLU A 15 1.81 3.84 -6.10
CA GLU A 15 0.75 4.78 -5.81
C GLU A 15 -0.49 4.03 -5.29
N ASN A 16 -1.45 4.79 -4.72
CA ASN A 16 -2.73 4.23 -4.28
C ASN A 16 -3.52 3.71 -5.48
N ARG A 17 -3.79 2.41 -5.48
CA ARG A 17 -4.59 1.74 -6.53
C ARG A 17 -5.09 0.38 -6.02
N PRO A 18 -6.13 -0.21 -6.64
CA PRO A 18 -6.67 -1.50 -6.17
C PRO A 18 -5.63 -2.63 -6.09
N GLU A 19 -4.69 -2.67 -7.04
CA GLU A 19 -3.63 -3.68 -7.09
C GLU A 19 -2.71 -3.61 -5.88
N TRP A 20 -2.53 -2.42 -5.28
CA TRP A 20 -1.77 -2.24 -4.05
C TRP A 20 -2.35 -3.09 -2.92
N LEU A 21 -3.67 -2.99 -2.69
CA LEU A 21 -4.37 -3.76 -1.66
C LEU A 21 -4.33 -5.26 -1.94
N ILE A 22 -4.55 -5.65 -3.21
CA ILE A 22 -4.49 -7.06 -3.62
C ILE A 22 -3.10 -7.64 -3.34
N ALA A 23 -2.05 -6.89 -3.68
CA ALA A 23 -0.66 -7.29 -3.42
C ALA A 23 -0.38 -7.44 -1.92
N ASP A 24 -0.76 -6.44 -1.10
CA ASP A 24 -0.55 -6.44 0.34
C ASP A 24 -1.22 -7.64 1.03
N LEU A 25 -2.50 -7.87 0.73
CA LEU A 25 -3.22 -9.05 1.24
C LEU A 25 -2.61 -10.36 0.75
N SER A 26 -2.17 -10.42 -0.50
CA SER A 26 -1.53 -11.61 -1.07
C SER A 26 -0.20 -11.94 -0.38
N ILE A 27 0.60 -10.91 -0.06
CA ILE A 27 1.86 -11.04 0.69
C ILE A 27 1.56 -11.63 2.08
N MET A 28 0.62 -11.05 2.81
CA MET A 28 0.22 -11.51 4.13
C MET A 28 -0.33 -12.94 4.10
N LEU A 29 -1.16 -13.28 3.12
CA LEU A 29 -1.69 -14.63 2.93
C LEU A 29 -0.60 -15.66 2.54
N ALA A 30 0.50 -15.22 1.97
CA ALA A 30 1.67 -16.06 1.73
C ALA A 30 2.54 -16.25 2.99
N ASN A 31 2.13 -15.74 4.16
CA ASN A 31 2.92 -15.68 5.40
C ASN A 31 4.22 -14.86 5.24
N ALA A 32 4.27 -13.96 4.28
CA ALA A 32 5.34 -13.00 4.10
C ALA A 32 5.01 -11.67 4.78
N ILE A 33 5.95 -10.73 4.77
CA ILE A 33 5.86 -9.45 5.46
C ILE A 33 5.89 -8.35 4.41
N THR A 34 4.85 -7.52 4.34
CA THR A 34 4.82 -6.37 3.44
C THR A 34 5.75 -5.28 3.96
N VAL A 35 6.57 -4.72 3.07
CA VAL A 35 7.38 -3.52 3.33
C VAL A 35 6.91 -2.43 2.36
N PRO A 36 5.90 -1.64 2.74
CA PRO A 36 5.41 -0.58 1.88
C PRO A 36 6.37 0.60 1.88
N ALA A 37 6.71 1.11 0.69
CA ALA A 37 7.61 2.24 0.52
C ALA A 37 6.87 3.48 -0.01
N TYR A 38 7.29 4.67 0.44
CA TYR A 38 6.75 5.92 -0.08
C TYR A 38 7.23 6.17 -1.50
N THR A 39 6.33 6.57 -2.38
CA THR A 39 6.65 6.91 -3.78
C THR A 39 7.53 8.15 -3.92
N THR A 40 7.67 8.92 -2.85
CA THR A 40 8.44 10.17 -2.79
C THR A 40 9.86 10.01 -2.25
N TYR A 41 10.26 8.81 -1.87
CA TYR A 41 11.62 8.54 -1.42
C TYR A 41 12.65 8.82 -2.52
N THR A 42 13.87 9.17 -2.10
CA THR A 42 15.04 9.30 -2.96
C THR A 42 15.65 7.93 -3.28
N GLU A 43 16.58 7.87 -4.23
CA GLU A 43 17.32 6.63 -4.51
C GLU A 43 18.11 6.14 -3.30
N GLU A 44 18.68 7.06 -2.52
CA GLU A 44 19.42 6.74 -1.29
C GLU A 44 18.51 6.11 -0.23
N ASP A 45 17.29 6.66 -0.05
CA ASP A 45 16.30 6.10 0.87
C ASP A 45 15.91 4.67 0.47
N TYR A 46 15.69 4.43 -0.84
CA TYR A 46 15.38 3.09 -1.32
C TYR A 46 16.54 2.12 -1.17
N ASN A 47 17.77 2.56 -1.44
CA ASN A 47 18.96 1.74 -1.24
C ASN A 47 19.08 1.31 0.21
N TYR A 48 18.97 2.27 1.14
CA TYR A 48 18.98 1.98 2.56
C TYR A 48 17.86 0.99 2.96
N LEU A 49 16.64 1.26 2.54
CA LEU A 49 15.48 0.41 2.86
C LEU A 49 15.65 -1.03 2.33
N ILE A 50 16.15 -1.18 1.09
CA ILE A 50 16.38 -2.49 0.48
C ILE A 50 17.52 -3.23 1.20
N GLU A 51 18.58 -2.55 1.60
CA GLU A 51 19.68 -3.14 2.34
C GLU A 51 19.28 -3.57 3.75
N ASP A 52 18.46 -2.77 4.43
CA ASP A 52 18.02 -3.06 5.80
C ASP A 52 16.98 -4.20 5.85
N CYS A 53 16.00 -4.21 4.95
CA CYS A 53 14.94 -5.24 4.97
C CYS A 53 15.24 -6.47 4.11
N GLU A 54 16.22 -6.45 3.21
CA GLU A 54 16.59 -7.55 2.30
C GLU A 54 15.36 -8.25 1.67
N PRO A 55 14.56 -7.57 0.83
CA PRO A 55 13.33 -8.15 0.31
C PRO A 55 13.63 -9.25 -0.72
N SER A 56 12.98 -10.40 -0.60
CA SER A 56 13.12 -11.48 -1.58
C SER A 56 12.34 -11.20 -2.88
N VAL A 57 11.32 -10.35 -2.78
CA VAL A 57 10.49 -9.91 -3.91
C VAL A 57 10.29 -8.40 -3.83
N VAL A 58 10.30 -7.76 -5.00
CA VAL A 58 9.98 -6.34 -5.15
C VAL A 58 8.75 -6.21 -6.04
N ILE A 59 7.76 -5.44 -5.63
CA ILE A 59 6.56 -5.12 -6.40
C ILE A 59 6.59 -3.63 -6.73
N VAL A 60 6.48 -3.27 -8.00
CA VAL A 60 6.43 -1.87 -8.46
C VAL A 60 5.22 -1.61 -9.33
N SER A 61 4.65 -0.42 -9.27
CA SER A 61 3.46 -0.09 -10.05
C SER A 61 3.74 0.11 -11.52
N ASN A 62 4.80 0.84 -11.88
CA ASN A 62 5.02 1.31 -13.25
C ASN A 62 6.50 1.64 -13.53
N ASN A 63 6.78 2.11 -14.75
CA ASN A 63 8.12 2.52 -15.18
C ASN A 63 8.77 3.56 -14.27
N ALA A 64 8.01 4.54 -13.80
CA ALA A 64 8.56 5.62 -12.97
C ALA A 64 9.03 5.09 -11.61
N MET A 65 8.27 4.19 -10.99
CA MET A 65 8.64 3.54 -9.74
C MET A 65 9.77 2.54 -9.95
N HIS A 66 9.76 1.78 -11.05
CA HIS A 66 10.83 0.86 -11.39
C HIS A 66 12.19 1.57 -11.53
N LYS A 67 12.24 2.67 -12.27
CA LYS A 67 13.49 3.45 -12.48
C LYS A 67 14.15 3.90 -11.19
N LYS A 68 13.37 4.21 -10.16
CA LYS A 68 13.90 4.61 -8.85
C LYS A 68 14.66 3.49 -8.12
N LEU A 69 14.38 2.23 -8.48
CA LEU A 69 14.97 1.05 -7.86
C LEU A 69 15.92 0.28 -8.79
N GLU A 70 15.92 0.58 -10.09
CA GLU A 70 16.51 -0.26 -11.14
C GLU A 70 17.97 -0.65 -10.84
N LYS A 71 18.78 0.31 -10.43
CA LYS A 71 20.18 0.07 -10.08
C LYS A 71 20.26 -0.92 -8.92
N THR A 72 19.61 -0.63 -7.81
CA THR A 72 19.67 -1.43 -6.58
C THR A 72 19.12 -2.84 -6.78
N ILE A 73 17.98 -2.99 -7.45
CA ILE A 73 17.36 -4.31 -7.66
C ILE A 73 18.18 -5.20 -8.62
N ASN A 74 19.02 -4.61 -9.46
CA ASN A 74 19.91 -5.36 -10.33
C ASN A 74 21.21 -5.79 -9.63
N GLU A 75 21.67 -5.05 -8.65
CA GLU A 75 22.90 -5.33 -7.90
C GLU A 75 22.69 -6.34 -6.75
N LYS A 76 21.45 -6.49 -6.25
CA LYS A 76 21.18 -7.33 -5.07
C LYS A 76 20.72 -8.75 -5.42
N ASN A 77 21.55 -9.73 -5.10
CA ASN A 77 21.29 -11.15 -5.39
C ASN A 77 20.18 -11.79 -4.54
N PHE A 78 19.81 -11.18 -3.41
CA PHE A 78 18.72 -11.67 -2.57
C PHE A 78 17.33 -11.38 -3.17
N ILE A 79 17.21 -10.44 -4.11
CA ILE A 79 15.96 -10.13 -4.82
C ILE A 79 15.76 -11.18 -5.92
N LYS A 80 14.82 -12.10 -5.69
CA LYS A 80 14.56 -13.24 -6.56
C LYS A 80 13.59 -12.92 -7.68
N LYS A 81 12.56 -12.08 -7.40
CA LYS A 81 11.51 -11.74 -8.35
C LYS A 81 11.14 -10.27 -8.25
N ILE A 82 10.75 -9.72 -9.39
CA ILE A 82 10.20 -8.37 -9.53
C ILE A 82 8.82 -8.53 -10.16
N ILE A 83 7.78 -8.06 -9.48
CA ILE A 83 6.41 -8.07 -9.97
C ILE A 83 6.04 -6.65 -10.36
N THR A 84 5.44 -6.46 -11.52
CA THR A 84 5.05 -5.14 -12.00
C THR A 84 3.55 -5.08 -12.24
N PHE A 85 2.87 -4.01 -11.81
CA PHE A 85 1.45 -3.83 -12.07
C PHE A 85 1.22 -3.45 -13.53
N ASP A 86 1.97 -2.46 -14.01
CA ASP A 86 1.99 -2.07 -15.42
C ASP A 86 3.26 -2.61 -16.07
N ILE A 87 3.21 -2.86 -17.38
CA ILE A 87 4.39 -3.34 -18.11
C ILE A 87 5.52 -2.32 -18.07
N VAL A 88 6.69 -2.74 -17.64
CA VAL A 88 7.91 -1.94 -17.56
C VAL A 88 8.74 -2.11 -18.82
N THR A 89 9.11 -1.00 -19.43
CA THR A 89 9.89 -0.98 -20.68
C THR A 89 11.32 -1.48 -20.43
N GLY A 90 11.80 -2.38 -21.27
CA GLY A 90 13.16 -2.95 -21.18
C GLY A 90 13.28 -4.12 -20.20
N ALA A 91 12.24 -4.44 -19.43
CA ALA A 91 12.25 -5.60 -18.56
C ALA A 91 12.06 -6.89 -19.35
N ASN A 92 12.89 -7.90 -19.05
CA ASN A 92 12.75 -9.24 -19.65
C ASN A 92 11.80 -10.06 -18.78
N TYR A 93 10.54 -10.16 -19.22
CA TYR A 93 9.51 -10.92 -18.52
C TYR A 93 9.71 -12.43 -18.71
N GLY A 94 9.58 -13.17 -17.62
CA GLY A 94 9.74 -14.63 -17.61
C GLY A 94 10.41 -15.10 -16.32
N GLU A 95 11.73 -15.00 -16.23
CA GLU A 95 12.46 -15.53 -15.08
C GLU A 95 12.45 -14.60 -13.87
N LYS A 96 13.01 -13.40 -13.98
CA LYS A 96 13.12 -12.43 -12.88
C LYS A 96 11.91 -11.51 -12.78
N TYR A 97 11.39 -11.05 -13.93
CA TYR A 97 10.24 -10.14 -14.00
C TYR A 97 8.94 -10.90 -14.24
N LEU A 98 7.90 -10.57 -13.51
CA LEU A 98 6.58 -11.16 -13.59
C LEU A 98 5.53 -10.04 -13.76
N ASP A 99 4.62 -10.24 -14.70
CA ASP A 99 3.48 -9.36 -14.91
C ASP A 99 2.36 -9.73 -13.93
N PHE A 100 1.90 -8.77 -13.14
CA PHE A 100 0.84 -8.94 -12.14
C PHE A 100 -0.47 -9.46 -12.75
N VAL A 101 -0.86 -8.93 -13.91
CA VAL A 101 -2.09 -9.36 -14.59
C VAL A 101 -2.01 -10.83 -14.99
N ASN A 102 -0.87 -11.28 -15.48
CA ASN A 102 -0.66 -12.69 -15.87
C ASN A 102 -0.65 -13.62 -14.65
N ILE A 103 -0.06 -13.18 -13.53
CA ILE A 103 -0.06 -13.97 -12.30
C ILE A 103 -1.49 -14.14 -11.76
N THR A 104 -2.30 -13.09 -11.83
CA THR A 104 -3.66 -13.08 -11.28
C THR A 104 -4.71 -13.75 -12.17
N LYS A 105 -4.44 -13.87 -13.49
CA LYS A 105 -5.33 -14.56 -14.44
C LYS A 105 -5.24 -16.07 -14.38
N ASN A 106 -4.15 -16.63 -13.87
CA ASN A 106 -3.99 -18.06 -13.78
C ASN A 106 -4.98 -18.63 -12.77
N ASN A 107 -5.86 -19.51 -13.21
CA ASN A 107 -6.74 -20.27 -12.32
C ASN A 107 -5.85 -21.07 -11.36
N LEU A 108 -6.03 -20.82 -10.07
CA LEU A 108 -5.37 -21.63 -9.05
C LEU A 108 -5.92 -23.05 -9.15
N SER A 109 -5.03 -24.04 -9.22
CA SER A 109 -5.42 -25.43 -9.00
C SER A 109 -5.96 -25.60 -7.57
N GLU A 110 -6.72 -26.65 -7.30
CA GLU A 110 -7.19 -26.93 -5.93
C GLU A 110 -6.01 -27.09 -4.94
N GLU A 111 -4.85 -27.55 -5.44
CA GLU A 111 -3.61 -27.67 -4.66
C GLU A 111 -2.95 -26.32 -4.37
N ASP A 112 -3.20 -25.32 -5.22
CA ASP A 112 -2.67 -23.96 -5.08
C ASP A 112 -3.56 -23.07 -4.22
N LYS A 113 -4.80 -23.48 -3.93
CA LYS A 113 -5.62 -22.76 -2.97
C LYS A 113 -4.90 -22.72 -1.63
N ILE A 114 -4.92 -21.55 -1.02
CA ILE A 114 -4.33 -21.34 0.30
C ILE A 114 -5.12 -22.19 1.30
N LYS A 115 -4.69 -23.44 1.47
CA LYS A 115 -5.21 -24.35 2.51
C LYS A 115 -4.47 -23.96 3.80
N ASN A 116 -5.16 -23.27 4.71
CA ASN A 116 -4.68 -22.91 6.04
C ASN A 116 -3.43 -22.01 6.09
N THR A 117 -3.61 -20.73 5.85
CA THR A 117 -2.66 -19.76 6.38
C THR A 117 -2.78 -19.77 7.90
N ASN A 118 -1.89 -20.47 8.57
CA ASN A 118 -1.84 -20.48 10.04
C ASN A 118 -1.21 -19.16 10.54
N LEU A 119 -1.85 -18.04 10.19
CA LEU A 119 -1.45 -16.70 10.61
C LEU A 119 -1.80 -16.53 12.10
N LYS A 120 -0.78 -16.32 12.91
CA LYS A 120 -0.97 -16.01 14.32
C LYS A 120 -1.08 -14.51 14.52
N ARG A 121 -1.89 -14.07 15.48
CA ARG A 121 -2.03 -12.62 15.82
C ARG A 121 -0.67 -11.96 16.12
N ILE A 122 0.27 -12.69 16.72
CA ILE A 122 1.62 -12.20 17.02
C ILE A 122 2.57 -12.16 15.81
N SER A 123 2.23 -12.84 14.71
CA SER A 123 3.10 -12.85 13.52
C SER A 123 3.20 -11.48 12.90
N PRO A 124 4.41 -11.08 12.41
CA PRO A 124 4.58 -9.85 11.65
C PRO A 124 3.69 -9.83 10.40
N ALA A 125 3.02 -8.71 10.17
CA ALA A 125 2.19 -8.46 8.99
C ALA A 125 2.90 -7.50 8.02
N CYS A 126 3.43 -6.40 8.54
CA CYS A 126 4.17 -5.43 7.73
C CYS A 126 5.28 -4.74 8.54
N ILE A 127 6.22 -4.14 7.81
CA ILE A 127 7.27 -3.29 8.36
C ILE A 127 7.13 -1.92 7.72
N ILE A 128 6.82 -0.89 8.52
CA ILE A 128 6.68 0.49 8.05
C ILE A 128 7.88 1.30 8.49
N TYR A 129 8.60 1.87 7.52
CA TYR A 129 9.75 2.71 7.79
C TYR A 129 9.31 4.12 8.17
N THR A 130 9.79 4.60 9.30
CA THR A 130 9.51 5.95 9.82
C THR A 130 10.79 6.74 9.99
N SER A 131 10.75 8.05 9.68
CA SER A 131 11.85 8.96 10.00
C SER A 131 11.99 9.05 11.52
N GLY A 132 12.98 8.38 12.10
CA GLY A 132 13.33 8.50 13.51
C GLY A 132 13.78 9.93 13.86
N THR A 133 13.84 10.25 15.15
CA THR A 133 14.23 11.57 15.68
C THR A 133 15.72 11.93 15.46
N GLY A 134 16.46 11.12 14.74
CA GLY A 134 17.86 11.38 14.35
C GLY A 134 18.46 10.17 13.65
N GLY A 135 18.82 10.30 12.38
CA GLY A 135 19.48 9.28 11.58
C GLY A 135 18.57 8.56 10.58
N ASN A 136 18.97 7.37 10.17
CA ASN A 136 18.29 6.58 9.16
C ASN A 136 16.88 6.15 9.61
N PRO A 137 15.93 6.00 8.68
CA PRO A 137 14.59 5.49 8.97
C PRO A 137 14.64 4.14 9.69
N LYS A 138 13.71 3.92 10.61
CA LYS A 138 13.60 2.65 11.37
C LYS A 138 12.38 1.87 10.91
N GLY A 139 12.57 0.59 10.63
CA GLY A 139 11.49 -0.34 10.29
C GLY A 139 10.67 -0.73 11.52
N VAL A 140 9.45 -0.25 11.63
CA VAL A 140 8.50 -0.58 12.70
C VAL A 140 7.70 -1.80 12.29
N ILE A 141 7.83 -2.88 13.04
CA ILE A 141 7.12 -4.14 12.78
C ILE A 141 5.72 -4.06 13.37
N LEU A 142 4.70 -4.24 12.53
CA LEU A 142 3.30 -4.37 12.93
C LEU A 142 2.87 -5.82 12.82
N SER A 143 2.18 -6.33 13.85
CA SER A 143 1.64 -7.69 13.85
C SER A 143 0.22 -7.71 13.28
N HIS A 144 -0.22 -8.89 12.79
CA HIS A 144 -1.62 -9.11 12.39
C HIS A 144 -2.59 -8.76 13.53
N GLY A 145 -2.26 -9.11 14.78
CA GLY A 145 -3.07 -8.80 15.94
C GLY A 145 -3.20 -7.31 16.22
N GLY A 146 -2.12 -6.54 16.02
CA GLY A 146 -2.15 -5.08 16.16
C GLY A 146 -3.07 -4.43 15.14
N ILE A 147 -3.00 -4.87 13.87
CA ILE A 147 -3.90 -4.41 12.82
C ILE A 147 -5.35 -4.76 13.16
N LEU A 148 -5.64 -6.00 13.55
CA LEU A 148 -6.99 -6.44 13.91
C LEU A 148 -7.56 -5.67 15.10
N ASN A 149 -6.79 -5.37 16.13
CA ASN A 149 -7.25 -4.56 17.27
C ASN A 149 -7.64 -3.14 16.83
N ASN A 150 -6.85 -2.53 15.92
CA ASN A 150 -7.19 -1.23 15.39
C ASN A 150 -8.48 -1.26 14.55
N ILE A 151 -8.69 -2.35 13.79
CA ILE A 151 -9.93 -2.53 13.02
C ILE A 151 -11.13 -2.69 13.95
N GLU A 152 -11.02 -3.49 15.00
CA GLU A 152 -12.06 -3.67 16.01
C GLU A 152 -12.46 -2.31 16.62
N GLY A 153 -11.48 -1.49 17.05
CA GLY A 153 -11.73 -0.16 17.56
C GLY A 153 -12.32 0.80 16.52
N ALA A 154 -11.82 0.77 15.28
CA ALA A 154 -12.35 1.59 14.20
C ALA A 154 -13.81 1.23 13.86
N ASN A 155 -14.16 -0.04 13.88
CA ASN A 155 -15.53 -0.49 13.63
C ASN A 155 -16.53 0.02 14.66
N GLU A 156 -16.16 0.04 15.94
CA GLU A 156 -17.02 0.62 16.99
C GLU A 156 -17.26 2.13 16.78
N ILE A 157 -16.25 2.86 16.32
CA ILE A 157 -16.37 4.29 16.02
C ILE A 157 -17.19 4.52 14.75
N LEU A 158 -17.01 3.70 13.73
CA LEU A 158 -17.66 3.86 12.43
C LEU A 158 -19.13 3.39 12.45
N LYS A 159 -19.45 2.37 13.24
CA LYS A 159 -20.77 1.76 13.32
C LYS A 159 -21.94 2.76 13.43
N PRO A 160 -21.92 3.79 14.29
CA PRO A 160 -22.99 4.77 14.36
C PRO A 160 -23.02 5.74 13.17
N LEU A 161 -21.99 5.78 12.33
CA LEU A 161 -21.90 6.66 11.17
C LEU A 161 -22.30 5.96 9.87
N ILE A 162 -22.57 4.66 9.92
CA ILE A 162 -22.85 3.82 8.74
C ILE A 162 -24.30 3.37 8.75
N ASP A 163 -25.17 4.09 8.02
CA ASP A 163 -26.57 3.67 7.78
C ASP A 163 -26.70 2.72 6.58
N LYS A 164 -25.79 2.86 5.60
CA LYS A 164 -25.78 2.10 4.34
C LYS A 164 -24.33 1.69 4.05
N ARG A 165 -24.14 0.93 2.95
CA ARG A 165 -22.79 0.60 2.49
C ARG A 165 -21.95 1.87 2.35
N PRO A 166 -20.88 2.03 3.15
CA PRO A 166 -20.08 3.25 3.14
C PRO A 166 -19.27 3.38 1.86
N VAL A 167 -19.06 4.62 1.42
CA VAL A 167 -18.22 4.97 0.28
C VAL A 167 -17.02 5.73 0.80
N PHE A 168 -15.83 5.21 0.54
CA PHE A 168 -14.56 5.86 0.91
C PHE A 168 -13.82 6.39 -0.30
N LEU A 169 -13.12 7.50 -0.12
CA LEU A 169 -12.10 8.00 -1.05
C LEU A 169 -10.75 7.98 -0.35
N THR A 170 -9.89 7.05 -0.77
CA THR A 170 -8.52 6.88 -0.27
C THR A 170 -7.58 7.78 -1.07
N TRP A 171 -6.90 8.70 -0.39
CA TRP A 171 -5.99 9.67 -1.00
C TRP A 171 -4.68 9.85 -0.21
N LEU A 172 -4.67 9.54 1.08
CA LEU A 172 -3.45 9.50 1.86
C LEU A 172 -2.60 8.27 1.45
N PRO A 173 -1.26 8.33 1.57
CA PRO A 173 -0.40 7.23 1.14
C PRO A 173 -0.70 5.93 1.89
N LEU A 174 -0.99 4.84 1.17
CA LEU A 174 -1.17 3.50 1.74
C LEU A 174 0.12 2.94 2.37
N SER A 175 1.27 3.50 2.03
CA SER A 175 2.55 3.21 2.70
C SER A 175 2.64 3.79 4.12
N HIS A 176 1.74 4.69 4.51
CA HIS A 176 1.68 5.24 5.87
C HIS A 176 0.77 4.40 6.76
N SER A 177 1.20 4.12 8.01
CA SER A 177 0.48 3.27 8.96
C SER A 177 -0.99 3.65 9.17
N TYR A 178 -1.31 4.94 9.17
CA TYR A 178 -2.67 5.44 9.34
C TYR A 178 -3.59 4.99 8.20
N GLU A 179 -3.27 5.34 6.95
CA GLU A 179 -4.11 4.98 5.80
C GLU A 179 -4.09 3.48 5.54
N HIS A 180 -2.97 2.81 5.80
CA HIS A 180 -2.88 1.35 5.73
C HIS A 180 -3.89 0.67 6.69
N THR A 181 -4.00 1.15 7.94
CA THR A 181 -4.99 0.66 8.89
C THR A 181 -6.42 0.97 8.45
N VAL A 182 -6.66 2.18 7.93
CA VAL A 182 -7.97 2.57 7.38
C VAL A 182 -8.39 1.66 6.23
N GLN A 183 -7.46 1.25 5.37
CA GLN A 183 -7.74 0.31 4.27
C GLN A 183 -8.32 -1.02 4.78
N PHE A 184 -7.80 -1.55 5.87
CA PHE A 184 -8.37 -2.77 6.49
C PHE A 184 -9.73 -2.51 7.14
N ALA A 185 -9.93 -1.35 7.76
CA ALA A 185 -11.24 -0.98 8.30
C ALA A 185 -12.30 -0.86 7.18
N GLN A 186 -11.93 -0.32 6.01
CA GLN A 186 -12.79 -0.26 4.82
C GLN A 186 -13.24 -1.66 4.37
N ILE A 187 -12.33 -2.65 4.40
CA ILE A 187 -12.67 -4.05 4.08
C ILE A 187 -13.64 -4.60 5.13
N ALA A 188 -13.37 -4.39 6.41
CA ALA A 188 -14.16 -4.93 7.50
C ALA A 188 -15.63 -4.43 7.49
N VAL A 189 -15.86 -3.18 7.06
CA VAL A 189 -17.22 -2.62 6.93
C VAL A 189 -17.85 -2.84 5.54
N GLY A 190 -17.18 -3.57 4.66
CA GLY A 190 -17.68 -3.86 3.30
C GLY A 190 -17.83 -2.61 2.43
N ALA A 191 -16.95 -1.62 2.59
CA ALA A 191 -17.01 -0.35 1.91
C ALA A 191 -16.84 -0.46 0.39
N LYS A 192 -17.41 0.51 -0.34
CA LYS A 192 -16.99 0.84 -1.69
C LYS A 192 -15.81 1.83 -1.59
N VAL A 193 -14.68 1.50 -2.19
CA VAL A 193 -13.46 2.30 -2.09
C VAL A 193 -13.10 2.87 -3.45
N PHE A 194 -12.87 4.18 -3.49
CA PHE A 194 -12.27 4.88 -4.61
C PHE A 194 -10.87 5.33 -4.23
N TYR A 195 -9.95 5.31 -5.18
CA TYR A 195 -8.60 5.83 -5.01
C TYR A 195 -8.47 7.14 -5.76
N ALA A 196 -8.01 8.20 -5.10
CA ALA A 196 -7.77 9.49 -5.73
C ALA A 196 -6.59 9.38 -6.70
N GLU A 197 -6.72 10.01 -7.87
CA GLU A 197 -5.68 9.99 -8.90
C GLU A 197 -4.41 10.73 -8.44
N LYS A 198 -4.59 11.94 -7.91
CA LYS A 198 -3.53 12.82 -7.39
C LYS A 198 -4.15 13.95 -6.58
N ILE A 199 -3.32 14.60 -5.76
CA ILE A 199 -3.78 15.62 -4.81
C ILE A 199 -4.41 16.85 -5.51
N GLU A 200 -3.94 17.20 -6.70
CA GLU A 200 -4.48 18.33 -7.47
C GLU A 200 -5.91 18.09 -7.93
N LYS A 201 -6.28 16.82 -8.19
CA LYS A 201 -7.62 16.40 -8.62
C LYS A 201 -8.52 15.95 -7.46
N LEU A 202 -8.07 16.06 -6.22
CA LEU A 202 -8.80 15.53 -5.08
C LEU A 202 -10.22 16.08 -4.95
N LEU A 203 -10.44 17.39 -5.22
CA LEU A 203 -11.78 17.98 -5.17
C LEU A 203 -12.70 17.44 -6.27
N ASP A 204 -12.17 17.21 -7.46
CA ASP A 204 -12.91 16.61 -8.57
C ASP A 204 -13.27 15.15 -8.22
N ASN A 205 -12.31 14.40 -7.70
CA ASN A 205 -12.54 13.02 -7.24
C ASN A 205 -13.56 12.95 -6.09
N ILE A 206 -13.58 13.90 -5.15
CA ILE A 206 -14.61 14.00 -4.12
C ILE A 206 -16.00 14.22 -4.74
N SER A 207 -16.09 15.12 -5.71
CA SER A 207 -17.35 15.42 -6.40
C SER A 207 -17.90 14.21 -7.17
N GLU A 208 -17.02 13.43 -7.79
CA GLU A 208 -17.37 12.25 -8.56
C GLU A 208 -17.70 11.04 -7.66
N ALA A 209 -16.83 10.71 -6.71
CA ALA A 209 -17.00 9.55 -5.83
C ALA A 209 -18.09 9.74 -4.78
N LYS A 210 -18.37 10.99 -4.40
CA LYS A 210 -19.33 11.37 -3.33
C LYS A 210 -19.13 10.52 -2.07
N PRO A 211 -17.93 10.53 -1.48
CA PRO A 211 -17.64 9.68 -0.34
C PRO A 211 -18.53 10.04 0.85
N THR A 212 -18.99 9.02 1.58
CA THR A 212 -19.69 9.21 2.85
C THR A 212 -18.72 9.35 4.02
N ILE A 213 -17.52 8.78 3.88
CA ILE A 213 -16.43 8.85 4.85
C ILE A 213 -15.12 9.10 4.10
N MET A 214 -14.31 10.01 4.61
CA MET A 214 -12.97 10.29 4.10
C MET A 214 -12.03 10.57 5.26
N THR A 215 -10.87 9.93 5.24
CA THR A 215 -9.79 10.25 6.17
C THR A 215 -9.04 11.48 5.68
N ALA A 216 -8.65 12.35 6.60
CA ALA A 216 -7.86 13.52 6.28
C ALA A 216 -6.97 13.95 7.44
N VAL A 217 -5.92 14.68 7.12
CA VAL A 217 -5.00 15.28 8.09
C VAL A 217 -5.31 16.77 8.29
N PRO A 218 -5.00 17.37 9.46
CA PRO A 218 -5.32 18.78 9.75
C PRO A 218 -4.87 19.76 8.67
N ARG A 219 -3.70 19.55 8.08
CA ARG A 219 -3.14 20.37 7.00
C ARG A 219 -4.04 20.44 5.76
N PHE A 220 -4.77 19.37 5.47
CA PHE A 220 -5.72 19.34 4.35
C PHE A 220 -6.84 20.37 4.57
N TYR A 221 -7.47 20.36 5.74
CA TYR A 221 -8.56 21.28 6.07
C TYR A 221 -8.07 22.74 6.06
N GLN A 222 -6.87 22.98 6.58
CA GLN A 222 -6.27 24.32 6.58
C GLN A 222 -6.03 24.84 5.15
N ASN A 223 -5.51 24.00 4.26
CA ASN A 223 -5.29 24.35 2.86
C ASN A 223 -6.63 24.58 2.12
N LEU A 224 -7.63 23.75 2.38
CA LEU A 224 -8.97 23.88 1.80
C LEU A 224 -9.63 25.20 2.24
N TYR A 225 -9.58 25.50 3.53
CA TYR A 225 -10.08 26.76 4.10
C TYR A 225 -9.42 27.98 3.45
N ASN A 226 -8.09 27.97 3.37
CA ASN A 226 -7.34 29.06 2.75
C ASN A 226 -7.72 29.25 1.26
N LYS A 227 -7.86 28.16 0.50
CA LYS A 227 -8.24 28.18 -0.91
C LYS A 227 -9.64 28.75 -1.11
N ILE A 228 -10.60 28.35 -0.28
CA ILE A 228 -11.98 28.88 -0.30
C ILE A 228 -11.97 30.39 -0.04
N ASN A 229 -11.29 30.82 1.04
CA ASN A 229 -11.22 32.26 1.37
C ASN A 229 -10.55 33.12 0.29
N MET A 230 -9.50 32.58 -0.34
CA MET A 230 -8.85 33.29 -1.48
C MET A 230 -9.80 33.43 -2.67
N ASN A 231 -10.58 32.40 -2.99
CA ASN A 231 -11.54 32.44 -4.08
C ASN A 231 -12.71 33.41 -3.79
N MET A 232 -13.20 33.40 -2.55
CA MET A 232 -14.24 34.36 -2.13
C MET A 232 -13.77 35.81 -2.18
N LYS A 233 -12.50 36.12 -1.87
CA LYS A 233 -11.93 37.47 -1.99
C LYS A 233 -11.77 37.92 -3.44
N LYS A 234 -11.55 36.97 -4.36
CA LYS A 234 -11.44 37.29 -5.82
C LYS A 234 -12.79 37.44 -6.49
N ALA A 235 -13.86 36.93 -5.90
CA ALA A 235 -15.23 37.04 -6.43
C ALA A 235 -15.97 38.32 -5.97
N LYS A 236 -15.36 39.10 -5.10
CA LYS A 236 -15.78 40.47 -4.72
C LYS A 236 -14.99 41.50 -5.52
#